data_436cffb3b330593d6d2c67a46dc42269
#
_entry.id   436cffb3b330593d6d2c67a46dc42269
#
_cell.length_a   1.000
_cell.length_b   1.000
_cell.length_c   1.000
_cell.angle_alpha   90.00
_cell.angle_beta   90.00
_cell.angle_gamma   90.00
#
_symmetry.space_group_name_H-M   'P 1'
#
loop_
_entity.id
_entity.type
_entity.pdbx_description
1 polymer ?
#
loop_
_entity_poly.entity_id
_entity_poly.type
_entity_poly.pdbx_seq_one_letter_code
_entity_poly.pdbx_strand_id
1 'polypeptide(L)'
;MVIPRGCLTDIKAILSKHEINFYIDDQTYKGSGHNFHFQGNLLPKQNEAVYAMKVSGCGVLSAATGFGKTVVVAALIAERNINTLIIVHTKQLLSQWKESLQTFINLDGNKIGQIGGGKKKPTGKVDIAMIQTLSRSEDVRERVKGYGQVIVDECHHISAVSFEKVLREVEASYVHGLTATPTRKDGLHKIVAMQCGEICYKVTAKDQSKLHPFDHVLIPRFTSFKSDGNLQKVYANLAINEKRNKLIFNDVLKELENDSHPIILTERIEHVHELEKHFEGFAKNIIVLTGKLSKQEEKDRLKLIENLSDCEERLIIATGKYIGEGFDNARLDTLFLAMPIAWKGTLQQYVGRLHRVHTNKNVVKVYDYVDYQVPELQTMYEKRKQGYKSMNYKIKGSDDEKSSSGQQMKLF
;
A
#
# COMPACT_ATOMS: atom_id res chain seq x y z
N MET A 1 -0.72 36.64 9.04
CA MET A 1 0.10 35.48 8.66
C MET A 1 -0.84 34.27 8.71
N VAL A 2 -0.92 33.48 7.65
CA VAL A 2 -1.71 32.23 7.62
C VAL A 2 -0.74 31.06 7.79
N ILE A 3 -1.03 30.16 8.70
CA ILE A 3 -0.20 28.99 9.00
C ILE A 3 -1.02 27.72 8.77
N PRO A 4 -0.36 26.62 8.34
CA PRO A 4 -1.03 25.34 8.23
C PRO A 4 -1.53 24.81 9.58
N ARG A 5 -2.68 24.12 9.60
CA ARG A 5 -3.33 23.61 10.81
C ARG A 5 -2.47 22.69 11.68
N GLY A 6 -1.61 21.87 11.03
CA GLY A 6 -0.71 20.96 11.74
C GLY A 6 0.37 21.65 12.55
N CYS A 7 0.66 22.92 12.28
CA CYS A 7 1.63 23.72 13.04
C CYS A 7 1.03 24.36 14.30
N LEU A 8 -0.28 24.19 14.57
CA LEU A 8 -0.96 24.86 15.69
C LEU A 8 -0.34 24.48 17.05
N THR A 9 0.00 23.23 17.25
CA THR A 9 0.62 22.74 18.49
C THR A 9 1.99 23.37 18.73
N ASP A 10 2.81 23.47 17.68
CA ASP A 10 4.15 24.06 17.78
C ASP A 10 4.07 25.56 18.08
N ILE A 11 3.11 26.25 17.46
CA ILE A 11 2.91 27.68 17.71
C ILE A 11 2.43 27.93 19.14
N LYS A 12 1.50 27.11 19.63
CA LYS A 12 1.07 27.22 21.05
C LYS A 12 2.28 27.03 21.99
N ALA A 13 3.13 26.04 21.72
CA ALA A 13 4.33 25.79 22.50
C ALA A 13 5.32 26.97 22.46
N ILE A 14 5.52 27.56 21.27
CA ILE A 14 6.38 28.76 21.12
C ILE A 14 5.82 29.94 21.87
N LEU A 15 4.53 30.27 21.72
CA LEU A 15 3.88 31.37 22.41
C LEU A 15 3.94 31.22 23.94
N SER A 16 3.66 30.00 24.43
CA SER A 16 3.77 29.68 25.87
C SER A 16 5.21 29.82 26.38
N LYS A 17 6.20 29.36 25.59
CA LYS A 17 7.62 29.49 25.95
C LYS A 17 8.07 30.95 26.10
N HIS A 18 7.48 31.83 25.32
CA HIS A 18 7.79 33.26 25.37
C HIS A 18 6.80 34.07 26.24
N GLU A 19 5.99 33.38 27.06
CA GLU A 19 5.00 33.97 27.97
C GLU A 19 4.01 34.89 27.26
N ILE A 20 3.72 34.65 26.00
CA ILE A 20 2.77 35.40 25.19
C ILE A 20 1.36 34.84 25.42
N ASN A 21 0.49 35.66 25.98
CA ASN A 21 -0.94 35.32 26.12
C ASN A 21 -1.58 35.29 24.73
N PHE A 22 -2.34 34.25 24.44
CA PHE A 22 -3.06 34.10 23.18
C PHE A 22 -4.46 33.55 23.40
N TYR A 23 -5.35 33.89 22.50
CA TYR A 23 -6.71 33.39 22.43
C TYR A 23 -6.87 32.62 21.09
N ILE A 24 -7.64 31.53 21.12
CA ILE A 24 -7.94 30.75 19.92
C ILE A 24 -9.43 30.87 19.64
N ASP A 25 -9.76 31.51 18.53
CA ASP A 25 -11.09 31.48 17.96
C ASP A 25 -11.16 30.31 16.94
N ASP A 26 -11.85 29.21 17.32
CA ASP A 26 -12.00 28.02 16.50
C ASP A 26 -13.20 28.18 15.56
N GLN A 27 -12.94 28.58 14.33
CA GLN A 27 -13.91 28.71 13.23
C GLN A 27 -14.01 27.47 12.34
N THR A 28 -13.47 26.33 12.76
CA THR A 28 -13.54 25.09 11.96
C THR A 28 -14.97 24.54 11.95
N TYR A 29 -15.34 23.94 10.82
CA TYR A 29 -16.64 23.29 10.66
C TYR A 29 -16.64 21.89 11.29
N LYS A 30 -17.51 21.71 12.29
CA LYS A 30 -17.59 20.46 13.08
C LYS A 30 -18.39 19.34 12.39
N GLY A 31 -19.04 19.65 11.28
CA GLY A 31 -19.82 18.70 10.50
C GLY A 31 -21.30 18.65 10.85
N SER A 32 -22.07 18.07 9.95
CA SER A 32 -23.48 17.72 10.17
C SER A 32 -23.60 16.28 10.67
N GLY A 33 -24.47 16.05 11.66
CA GLY A 33 -24.70 14.73 12.24
C GLY A 33 -25.40 13.78 11.27
N HIS A 34 -25.01 12.51 11.32
CA HIS A 34 -25.61 11.41 10.57
C HIS A 34 -25.83 10.19 11.49
N ASN A 35 -26.35 9.10 10.94
CA ASN A 35 -26.53 7.84 11.67
C ASN A 35 -25.80 6.72 10.94
N PHE A 36 -24.47 6.69 11.08
CA PHE A 36 -23.61 5.65 10.52
C PHE A 36 -23.37 4.58 11.58
N HIS A 37 -23.45 3.31 11.19
CA HIS A 37 -23.15 2.17 12.06
C HIS A 37 -22.03 1.34 11.46
N PHE A 38 -21.00 1.11 12.26
CA PHE A 38 -19.90 0.23 11.86
C PHE A 38 -20.34 -1.23 11.89
N GLN A 39 -20.07 -1.94 10.82
CA GLN A 39 -20.35 -3.37 10.66
C GLN A 39 -19.02 -4.12 10.55
N GLY A 40 -18.62 -4.76 11.64
CA GLY A 40 -17.38 -5.52 11.70
C GLY A 40 -16.78 -5.57 13.09
N ASN A 41 -15.68 -6.31 13.22
CA ASN A 41 -14.90 -6.40 14.44
C ASN A 41 -13.51 -5.82 14.22
N LEU A 42 -13.11 -4.89 15.10
CA LEU A 42 -11.77 -4.32 15.08
C LEU A 42 -10.79 -5.21 15.87
N LEU A 43 -9.63 -5.40 15.32
CA LEU A 43 -8.49 -5.97 16.06
C LEU A 43 -8.04 -4.99 17.16
N PRO A 44 -7.39 -5.46 18.25
CA PRO A 44 -6.96 -4.59 19.36
C PRO A 44 -6.18 -3.36 18.90
N LYS A 45 -5.20 -3.54 18.00
CA LYS A 45 -4.40 -2.43 17.43
C LYS A 45 -5.20 -1.50 16.52
N GLN A 46 -6.25 -1.98 15.89
CA GLN A 46 -7.17 -1.15 15.11
C GLN A 46 -8.03 -0.27 16.04
N ASN A 47 -8.51 -0.83 17.16
CA ASN A 47 -9.21 -0.06 18.20
C ASN A 47 -8.33 1.06 18.78
N GLU A 48 -7.06 0.76 19.10
CA GLU A 48 -6.10 1.78 19.55
C GLU A 48 -5.93 2.89 18.51
N ALA A 49 -5.85 2.53 17.21
CA ALA A 49 -5.73 3.49 16.13
C ALA A 49 -6.96 4.39 15.99
N VAL A 50 -8.17 3.81 16.06
CA VAL A 50 -9.43 4.58 16.05
C VAL A 50 -9.46 5.58 17.22
N TYR A 51 -9.13 5.12 18.42
CA TYR A 51 -9.09 5.98 19.61
C TYR A 51 -8.09 7.13 19.44
N ALA A 52 -6.85 6.83 19.02
CA ALA A 52 -5.82 7.85 18.81
C ALA A 52 -6.24 8.90 17.76
N MET A 53 -6.81 8.47 16.63
CA MET A 53 -7.32 9.38 15.61
C MET A 53 -8.53 10.21 16.11
N LYS A 54 -9.38 9.61 16.94
CA LYS A 54 -10.55 10.32 17.52
C LYS A 54 -10.12 11.45 18.44
N VAL A 55 -9.14 11.18 19.31
CA VAL A 55 -8.65 12.14 20.31
C VAL A 55 -7.79 13.25 19.66
N SER A 56 -6.97 12.89 18.66
CA SER A 56 -6.03 13.86 18.07
C SER A 56 -6.72 14.98 17.26
N GLY A 57 -7.93 14.80 16.82
CA GLY A 57 -8.61 15.74 15.91
C GLY A 57 -7.94 15.81 14.51
N CYS A 58 -6.65 16.10 14.47
CA CYS A 58 -5.81 16.11 13.28
C CYS A 58 -4.59 15.21 13.51
N GLY A 59 -4.17 14.48 12.50
CA GLY A 59 -2.97 13.64 12.60
C GLY A 59 -2.85 12.63 11.46
N VAL A 60 -1.73 11.91 11.46
CA VAL A 60 -1.44 10.90 10.46
C VAL A 60 -1.46 9.49 11.08
N LEU A 61 -2.27 8.60 10.52
CA LEU A 61 -2.18 7.16 10.80
C LEU A 61 -1.09 6.54 9.92
N SER A 62 0.01 6.16 10.52
CA SER A 62 1.11 5.45 9.84
C SER A 62 1.03 3.96 10.14
N ALA A 63 0.53 3.18 9.19
CA ALA A 63 0.41 1.74 9.33
C ALA A 63 0.71 1.03 8.01
N ALA A 64 1.46 -0.08 8.09
CA ALA A 64 1.86 -0.86 6.92
C ALA A 64 0.64 -1.36 6.11
N THR A 65 0.87 -1.73 4.85
CA THR A 65 -0.15 -2.34 4.00
C THR A 65 -0.67 -3.63 4.65
N GLY A 66 -1.98 -3.86 4.59
CA GLY A 66 -2.59 -5.02 5.25
C GLY A 66 -3.03 -4.79 6.70
N PHE A 67 -2.71 -3.64 7.32
CA PHE A 67 -3.20 -3.29 8.66
C PHE A 67 -4.72 -3.11 8.74
N GLY A 68 -5.37 -2.78 7.63
CA GLY A 68 -6.78 -2.44 7.60
C GLY A 68 -7.06 -0.96 7.88
N LYS A 69 -6.21 -0.05 7.37
CA LYS A 69 -6.42 1.42 7.50
C LYS A 69 -7.84 1.84 7.11
N THR A 70 -8.40 1.24 6.07
CA THR A 70 -9.76 1.51 5.59
C THR A 70 -10.82 1.11 6.60
N VAL A 71 -10.63 -0.04 7.27
CA VAL A 71 -11.53 -0.53 8.33
C VAL A 71 -11.49 0.41 9.54
N VAL A 72 -10.29 0.85 9.94
CA VAL A 72 -10.10 1.84 11.03
C VAL A 72 -10.84 3.13 10.72
N VAL A 73 -10.74 3.64 9.49
CA VAL A 73 -11.43 4.87 9.09
C VAL A 73 -12.94 4.66 9.00
N ALA A 74 -13.41 3.52 8.52
CA ALA A 74 -14.84 3.20 8.51
C ALA A 74 -15.42 3.22 9.94
N ALA A 75 -14.72 2.63 10.91
CA ALA A 75 -15.10 2.69 12.31
C ALA A 75 -15.07 4.14 12.86
N LEU A 76 -14.03 4.92 12.52
CA LEU A 76 -13.92 6.32 12.91
C LEU A 76 -15.06 7.19 12.35
N ILE A 77 -15.48 6.96 11.10
CA ILE A 77 -16.62 7.64 10.49
C ILE A 77 -17.91 7.32 11.26
N ALA A 78 -18.12 6.06 11.60
CA ALA A 78 -19.29 5.65 12.38
C ALA A 78 -19.27 6.18 13.81
N GLU A 79 -18.10 6.24 14.45
CA GLU A 79 -17.98 6.79 15.80
C GLU A 79 -18.18 8.31 15.88
N ARG A 80 -17.70 9.07 14.88
CA ARG A 80 -17.92 10.53 14.83
C ARG A 80 -19.30 10.89 14.34
N ASN A 81 -19.87 10.05 13.48
CA ASN A 81 -21.21 10.24 12.93
C ASN A 81 -21.45 11.59 12.24
N ILE A 82 -20.43 12.11 11.57
CA ILE A 82 -20.48 13.37 10.83
C ILE A 82 -20.13 13.17 9.35
N ASN A 83 -20.54 14.12 8.55
CA ASN A 83 -20.25 14.10 7.12
C ASN A 83 -18.73 14.12 6.85
N THR A 84 -18.31 13.23 5.94
CA THR A 84 -16.90 12.94 5.71
C THR A 84 -16.54 13.00 4.22
N LEU A 85 -15.41 13.63 3.92
CA LEU A 85 -14.78 13.62 2.61
C LEU A 85 -13.52 12.73 2.63
N ILE A 86 -13.47 11.73 1.76
CA ILE A 86 -12.29 10.87 1.57
C ILE A 86 -11.60 11.28 0.29
N ILE A 87 -10.32 11.66 0.37
CA ILE A 87 -9.52 12.12 -0.77
C ILE A 87 -8.55 11.02 -1.17
N VAL A 88 -8.60 10.62 -2.45
CA VAL A 88 -7.76 9.58 -3.04
C VAL A 88 -7.05 10.10 -4.29
N HIS A 89 -5.95 9.42 -4.69
CA HIS A 89 -5.18 9.84 -5.86
C HIS A 89 -5.35 8.93 -7.09
N THR A 90 -5.98 7.74 -6.96
CA THR A 90 -6.25 6.83 -8.08
C THR A 90 -7.72 6.44 -8.16
N LYS A 91 -8.18 6.06 -9.38
CA LYS A 91 -9.55 5.53 -9.58
C LYS A 91 -9.74 4.19 -8.89
N GLN A 92 -8.70 3.41 -8.78
CA GLN A 92 -8.72 2.10 -8.14
C GLN A 92 -8.97 2.24 -6.63
N LEU A 93 -8.26 3.16 -5.95
CA LEU A 93 -8.53 3.50 -4.54
C LEU A 93 -9.97 4.02 -4.35
N LEU A 94 -10.48 4.83 -5.31
CA LEU A 94 -11.86 5.30 -5.25
C LEU A 94 -12.86 4.13 -5.24
N SER A 95 -12.68 3.14 -6.11
CA SER A 95 -13.53 1.95 -6.15
C SER A 95 -13.40 1.12 -4.86
N GLN A 96 -12.19 0.88 -4.38
CA GLN A 96 -11.94 0.15 -3.14
C GLN A 96 -12.57 0.83 -1.91
N TRP A 97 -12.46 2.16 -1.81
CA TRP A 97 -13.12 2.90 -0.74
C TRP A 97 -14.62 2.76 -0.78
N LYS A 98 -15.21 2.80 -1.99
CA LYS A 98 -16.65 2.61 -2.16
C LYS A 98 -17.11 1.25 -1.67
N GLU A 99 -16.43 0.18 -2.08
CA GLU A 99 -16.71 -1.20 -1.65
C GLU A 99 -16.53 -1.37 -0.14
N SER A 100 -15.44 -0.82 0.41
CA SER A 100 -15.17 -0.90 1.84
C SER A 100 -16.22 -0.17 2.68
N LEU A 101 -16.67 1.01 2.24
CA LEU A 101 -17.73 1.74 2.94
C LEU A 101 -19.07 1.00 2.89
N GLN A 102 -19.38 0.31 1.78
CA GLN A 102 -20.55 -0.54 1.67
C GLN A 102 -20.46 -1.76 2.60
N THR A 103 -19.27 -2.32 2.77
CA THR A 103 -19.04 -3.50 3.61
C THR A 103 -19.04 -3.15 5.10
N PHE A 104 -18.39 -2.05 5.49
CA PHE A 104 -18.13 -1.74 6.90
C PHE A 104 -19.02 -0.65 7.49
N ILE A 105 -19.78 0.05 6.67
CA ILE A 105 -20.78 1.02 7.14
C ILE A 105 -22.10 0.71 6.44
N ASN A 106 -23.21 0.90 7.15
CA ASN A 106 -24.57 0.67 6.61
C ASN A 106 -24.97 1.72 5.55
N LEU A 107 -24.11 1.92 4.54
CA LEU A 107 -24.32 2.85 3.44
C LEU A 107 -24.57 2.10 2.13
N ASP A 108 -25.78 2.26 1.57
CA ASP A 108 -26.04 1.81 0.21
C ASP A 108 -25.16 2.59 -0.78
N GLY A 109 -24.75 1.93 -1.86
CA GLY A 109 -23.87 2.54 -2.86
C GLY A 109 -24.34 3.86 -3.47
N ASN A 110 -25.65 4.11 -3.43
CA ASN A 110 -26.26 5.39 -3.88
C ASN A 110 -26.15 6.51 -2.83
N LYS A 111 -25.80 6.18 -1.59
CA LYS A 111 -25.59 7.14 -0.49
C LYS A 111 -24.13 7.55 -0.34
N ILE A 112 -23.23 6.96 -1.11
CA ILE A 112 -21.80 7.32 -1.19
C ILE A 112 -21.61 8.21 -2.42
N GLY A 113 -21.21 9.47 -2.20
CA GLY A 113 -20.96 10.41 -3.27
C GLY A 113 -19.62 10.22 -3.94
N GLN A 114 -19.49 10.78 -5.14
CA GLN A 114 -18.26 10.69 -5.92
C GLN A 114 -17.94 12.00 -6.63
N ILE A 115 -16.68 12.47 -6.47
CA ILE A 115 -16.14 13.66 -7.13
C ILE A 115 -14.88 13.26 -7.90
N GLY A 116 -15.01 13.08 -9.21
CA GLY A 116 -13.92 12.63 -10.08
C GLY A 116 -14.12 11.21 -10.62
N GLY A 117 -13.12 10.70 -11.35
CA GLY A 117 -13.23 9.39 -11.98
C GLY A 117 -14.36 9.26 -13.03
N GLY A 118 -14.80 10.39 -13.60
CA GLY A 118 -15.91 10.44 -14.57
C GLY A 118 -17.29 10.76 -13.97
N LYS A 119 -17.38 10.97 -12.65
CA LYS A 119 -18.62 11.35 -11.96
C LYS A 119 -18.45 12.62 -11.13
N LYS A 120 -19.54 13.39 -10.98
CA LYS A 120 -19.61 14.59 -10.13
C LYS A 120 -20.97 14.59 -9.42
N LYS A 121 -21.11 13.70 -8.44
CA LYS A 121 -22.37 13.53 -7.68
C LYS A 121 -22.04 13.43 -6.18
N PRO A 122 -21.69 14.56 -5.52
CA PRO A 122 -21.53 14.58 -4.08
C PRO A 122 -22.88 14.38 -3.39
N THR A 123 -22.89 13.75 -2.23
CA THR A 123 -24.06 13.54 -1.38
C THR A 123 -24.04 14.47 -0.17
N GLY A 124 -22.88 15.00 0.18
CA GLY A 124 -22.66 15.77 1.40
C GLY A 124 -22.67 14.91 2.68
N LYS A 125 -22.71 13.58 2.55
CA LYS A 125 -22.69 12.62 3.69
C LYS A 125 -21.33 11.95 3.81
N VAL A 126 -21.07 10.95 2.99
CA VAL A 126 -19.75 10.35 2.82
C VAL A 126 -19.42 10.39 1.33
N ASP A 127 -18.44 11.19 0.98
CA ASP A 127 -18.08 11.42 -0.40
C ASP A 127 -16.62 11.04 -0.64
N ILE A 128 -16.32 10.46 -1.79
CA ILE A 128 -14.96 10.10 -2.19
C ILE A 128 -14.56 11.01 -3.36
N ALA A 129 -13.45 11.72 -3.20
CA ALA A 129 -12.97 12.68 -4.18
C ALA A 129 -11.57 12.33 -4.70
N MET A 130 -11.36 12.53 -6.00
CA MET A 130 -10.01 12.47 -6.57
C MET A 130 -9.30 13.80 -6.39
N ILE A 131 -8.09 13.77 -5.80
CA ILE A 131 -7.29 14.98 -5.53
C ILE A 131 -7.03 15.79 -6.79
N GLN A 132 -6.81 15.13 -7.95
CA GLN A 132 -6.58 15.79 -9.23
C GLN A 132 -7.83 16.54 -9.72
N THR A 133 -9.01 16.05 -9.37
CA THR A 133 -10.28 16.72 -9.73
C THR A 133 -10.49 17.94 -8.84
N LEU A 134 -10.17 17.83 -7.56
CA LEU A 134 -10.24 18.95 -6.61
C LEU A 134 -9.24 20.04 -6.97
N SER A 135 -7.95 19.69 -7.15
CA SER A 135 -6.87 20.65 -7.39
C SER A 135 -6.98 21.40 -8.72
N ARG A 136 -7.66 20.82 -9.72
CA ARG A 136 -7.95 21.48 -11.01
C ARG A 136 -9.20 22.35 -10.99
N SER A 137 -9.95 22.33 -9.90
CA SER A 137 -11.14 23.20 -9.76
C SER A 137 -10.73 24.65 -9.66
N GLU A 138 -11.49 25.55 -10.28
CA GLU A 138 -11.34 27.00 -10.11
C GLU A 138 -11.68 27.40 -8.69
N ASP A 139 -12.71 26.77 -8.12
CA ASP A 139 -13.13 26.95 -6.73
C ASP A 139 -12.99 25.65 -5.96
N VAL A 140 -11.81 25.45 -5.34
CA VAL A 140 -11.52 24.29 -4.51
C VAL A 140 -12.33 24.33 -3.22
N ARG A 141 -12.46 25.53 -2.61
CA ARG A 141 -13.12 25.75 -1.34
C ARG A 141 -14.56 25.28 -1.37
N GLU A 142 -15.34 25.67 -2.40
CA GLU A 142 -16.73 25.25 -2.56
C GLU A 142 -16.92 23.74 -2.62
N ARG A 143 -15.88 22.99 -3.00
CA ARG A 143 -15.93 21.53 -3.09
C ARG A 143 -15.55 20.80 -1.83
N VAL A 144 -14.77 21.44 -0.96
CA VAL A 144 -14.24 20.83 0.26
C VAL A 144 -14.80 21.44 1.55
N LYS A 145 -15.40 22.62 1.47
CA LYS A 145 -16.14 23.21 2.61
C LYS A 145 -17.38 22.35 2.89
N GLY A 146 -17.83 22.36 4.08
CA GLY A 146 -19.08 21.68 4.48
C GLY A 146 -18.90 20.20 4.83
N TYR A 147 -17.67 19.69 4.95
CA TYR A 147 -17.37 18.42 5.59
C TYR A 147 -16.71 18.66 6.94
N GLY A 148 -17.20 17.98 7.99
CA GLY A 148 -16.62 18.05 9.33
C GLY A 148 -15.37 17.22 9.47
N GLN A 149 -15.23 16.18 8.65
CA GLN A 149 -14.10 15.27 8.62
C GLN A 149 -13.54 15.12 7.20
N VAL A 150 -12.22 15.19 7.09
CA VAL A 150 -11.48 14.92 5.83
C VAL A 150 -10.42 13.85 6.08
N ILE A 151 -10.43 12.82 5.25
CA ILE A 151 -9.46 11.73 5.26
C ILE A 151 -8.68 11.76 3.96
N VAL A 152 -7.36 11.73 4.02
CA VAL A 152 -6.50 11.70 2.83
C VAL A 152 -5.76 10.38 2.78
N ASP A 153 -6.15 9.51 1.85
CA ASP A 153 -5.55 8.19 1.72
C ASP A 153 -4.27 8.25 0.89
N GLU A 154 -3.30 7.41 1.30
CA GLU A 154 -1.93 7.34 0.76
C GLU A 154 -1.33 8.74 0.55
N CYS A 155 -1.44 9.59 1.57
CA CYS A 155 -1.08 11.00 1.53
C CYS A 155 0.37 11.25 1.09
N HIS A 156 1.25 10.23 1.20
CA HIS A 156 2.63 10.29 0.73
C HIS A 156 2.78 10.18 -0.80
N HIS A 157 1.77 9.73 -1.54
CA HIS A 157 1.80 9.65 -3.01
C HIS A 157 1.32 10.92 -3.71
N ILE A 158 0.69 11.84 -2.99
CA ILE A 158 0.13 13.05 -3.55
C ILE A 158 1.23 14.09 -3.75
N SER A 159 1.20 14.81 -4.89
CA SER A 159 2.14 15.90 -5.09
C SER A 159 1.93 17.01 -4.05
N ALA A 160 3.02 17.58 -3.55
CA ALA A 160 2.98 18.64 -2.53
C ALA A 160 2.08 19.81 -2.93
N VAL A 161 2.16 20.25 -4.18
CA VAL A 161 1.38 21.36 -4.72
C VAL A 161 -0.12 21.07 -4.71
N SER A 162 -0.54 19.89 -5.18
CA SER A 162 -1.96 19.52 -5.18
C SER A 162 -2.48 19.29 -3.77
N PHE A 163 -1.65 18.73 -2.88
CA PHE A 163 -1.98 18.48 -1.49
C PHE A 163 -2.21 19.79 -0.74
N GLU A 164 -1.25 20.71 -0.82
CA GLU A 164 -1.33 22.01 -0.18
C GLU A 164 -2.52 22.82 -0.72
N LYS A 165 -2.67 22.92 -2.06
CA LYS A 165 -3.78 23.66 -2.69
C LYS A 165 -5.15 23.21 -2.18
N VAL A 166 -5.36 21.91 -1.98
CA VAL A 166 -6.66 21.38 -1.55
C VAL A 166 -6.82 21.49 -0.04
N LEU A 167 -5.82 21.07 0.74
CA LEU A 167 -5.95 20.99 2.20
C LEU A 167 -5.96 22.36 2.87
N ARG A 168 -5.41 23.38 2.24
CA ARG A 168 -5.47 24.77 2.68
C ARG A 168 -6.91 25.32 2.70
N GLU A 169 -7.76 24.86 1.77
CA GLU A 169 -9.14 25.28 1.64
C GLU A 169 -10.14 24.44 2.47
N VAL A 170 -9.64 23.43 3.19
CA VAL A 170 -10.46 22.55 4.04
C VAL A 170 -10.79 23.25 5.35
N GLU A 171 -12.07 23.40 5.67
CA GLU A 171 -12.56 24.01 6.91
C GLU A 171 -12.89 22.97 8.01
N ALA A 172 -12.75 21.67 7.71
CA ALA A 172 -13.08 20.56 8.61
C ALA A 172 -12.33 20.64 9.94
N SER A 173 -13.02 20.37 11.05
CA SER A 173 -12.39 20.24 12.38
C SER A 173 -11.47 19.02 12.47
N TYR A 174 -11.75 17.95 11.68
CA TYR A 174 -11.03 16.69 11.74
C TYR A 174 -10.36 16.39 10.40
N VAL A 175 -9.03 16.35 10.41
CA VAL A 175 -8.26 16.07 9.18
C VAL A 175 -7.20 15.01 9.47
N HIS A 176 -7.30 13.86 8.77
CA HIS A 176 -6.38 12.76 8.97
C HIS A 176 -5.75 12.29 7.66
N GLY A 177 -4.43 12.11 7.69
CA GLY A 177 -3.68 11.44 6.63
C GLY A 177 -3.51 9.95 6.93
N LEU A 178 -3.56 9.10 5.90
CA LEU A 178 -3.25 7.68 6.00
C LEU A 178 -2.02 7.39 5.16
N THR A 179 -1.08 6.62 5.67
CA THR A 179 0.13 6.24 4.94
C THR A 179 0.70 4.90 5.40
N ALA A 180 1.24 4.14 4.46
CA ALA A 180 2.08 2.98 4.77
C ALA A 180 3.55 3.37 4.99
N THR A 181 3.98 4.48 4.39
CA THR A 181 5.38 4.94 4.41
C THR A 181 5.43 6.44 4.77
N PRO A 182 5.58 6.76 6.07
CA PRO A 182 5.51 8.15 6.52
C PRO A 182 6.67 9.04 6.04
N THR A 183 7.80 8.42 5.66
CA THR A 183 9.00 9.16 5.25
C THR A 183 9.15 9.12 3.73
N ARG A 184 9.29 10.27 3.10
CA ARG A 184 9.57 10.45 1.67
C ARG A 184 11.04 10.79 1.45
N LYS A 185 11.61 10.30 0.33
CA LYS A 185 13.01 10.60 -0.06
C LYS A 185 13.23 12.08 -0.39
N ASP A 186 12.19 12.73 -0.91
CA ASP A 186 12.22 14.14 -1.34
C ASP A 186 11.96 15.13 -0.18
N GLY A 187 11.78 14.64 1.06
CA GLY A 187 11.54 15.49 2.23
C GLY A 187 10.13 16.08 2.32
N LEU A 188 9.26 15.85 1.33
CA LEU A 188 7.90 16.44 1.28
C LEU A 188 6.92 15.87 2.33
N HIS A 189 7.33 14.88 3.12
CA HIS A 189 6.56 14.40 4.27
C HIS A 189 6.28 15.50 5.31
N LYS A 190 7.13 16.54 5.37
CA LYS A 190 6.90 17.72 6.23
C LYS A 190 5.62 18.46 5.83
N ILE A 191 5.29 18.53 4.54
CA ILE A 191 4.04 19.16 4.07
C ILE A 191 2.82 18.38 4.54
N VAL A 192 2.92 17.05 4.59
CA VAL A 192 1.84 16.22 5.12
C VAL A 192 1.62 16.51 6.62
N ALA A 193 2.69 16.61 7.41
CA ALA A 193 2.61 16.99 8.82
C ALA A 193 2.04 18.39 9.01
N MET A 194 2.47 19.37 8.19
CA MET A 194 1.93 20.73 8.24
C MET A 194 0.42 20.79 7.95
N GLN A 195 -0.12 19.96 7.08
CA GLN A 195 -1.52 20.00 6.69
C GLN A 195 -2.43 19.05 7.49
N CYS A 196 -1.94 17.88 7.87
CA CYS A 196 -2.72 16.86 8.59
C CYS A 196 -2.35 16.76 10.08
N GLY A 197 -1.24 17.36 10.52
CA GLY A 197 -0.68 17.15 11.84
C GLY A 197 0.37 16.01 11.88
N GLU A 198 0.97 15.84 13.04
CA GLU A 198 1.97 14.80 13.32
C GLU A 198 1.36 13.39 13.29
N ILE A 199 2.21 12.38 13.38
CA ILE A 199 1.76 10.98 13.42
C ILE A 199 1.05 10.74 14.76
N CYS A 200 -0.27 10.59 14.73
CA CYS A 200 -1.09 10.32 15.91
C CYS A 200 -1.07 8.84 16.33
N TYR A 201 -0.86 7.92 15.38
CA TYR A 201 -0.69 6.50 15.67
C TYR A 201 0.21 5.83 14.65
N LYS A 202 1.10 4.97 15.12
CA LYS A 202 2.08 4.28 14.28
C LYS A 202 2.13 2.79 14.57
N VAL A 203 1.96 1.98 13.51
CA VAL A 203 2.18 0.54 13.53
C VAL A 203 3.31 0.20 12.59
N THR A 204 4.41 -0.34 13.13
CA THR A 204 5.53 -0.73 12.29
C THR A 204 5.22 -2.04 11.55
N ALA A 205 5.88 -2.27 10.41
CA ALA A 205 5.75 -3.53 9.69
C ALA A 205 6.15 -4.74 10.56
N LYS A 206 7.08 -4.55 11.51
CA LYS A 206 7.51 -5.56 12.48
C LYS A 206 6.42 -5.88 13.51
N ASP A 207 5.71 -4.85 14.00
CA ASP A 207 4.61 -5.06 14.95
C ASP A 207 3.43 -5.75 14.25
N GLN A 208 3.16 -5.37 13.01
CA GLN A 208 2.11 -5.99 12.20
C GLN A 208 2.43 -7.46 11.88
N SER A 209 3.68 -7.77 11.51
CA SER A 209 4.05 -9.16 11.19
C SER A 209 3.90 -10.12 12.37
N LYS A 210 4.01 -9.63 13.62
CA LYS A 210 3.75 -10.44 14.82
C LYS A 210 2.26 -10.75 15.04
N LEU A 211 1.37 -9.99 14.40
CA LEU A 211 -0.09 -10.17 14.51
C LEU A 211 -0.63 -11.13 13.45
N HIS A 212 0.20 -11.48 12.45
CA HIS A 212 -0.23 -12.41 11.40
C HIS A 212 -0.03 -13.87 11.84
N PRO A 213 -1.00 -14.75 11.57
CA PRO A 213 -0.96 -16.16 11.99
C PRO A 213 -0.06 -17.03 11.11
N PHE A 214 0.76 -16.47 10.22
CA PHE A 214 1.59 -17.19 9.26
C PHE A 214 3.07 -16.80 9.35
N ASP A 215 3.94 -17.75 9.01
CA ASP A 215 5.38 -17.51 8.92
C ASP A 215 5.77 -16.68 7.69
N HIS A 216 6.82 -15.89 7.82
CA HIS A 216 7.36 -15.06 6.75
C HIS A 216 8.73 -15.60 6.31
N VAL A 217 8.84 -16.10 5.09
CA VAL A 217 10.03 -16.75 4.57
C VAL A 217 10.59 -16.02 3.35
N LEU A 218 11.85 -15.62 3.40
CA LEU A 218 12.61 -15.11 2.27
C LEU A 218 13.48 -16.22 1.67
N ILE A 219 13.39 -16.41 0.38
CA ILE A 219 14.16 -17.40 -0.40
C ILE A 219 15.00 -16.63 -1.43
N PRO A 220 16.24 -16.23 -1.09
CA PRO A 220 17.12 -15.60 -2.07
C PRO A 220 17.58 -16.62 -3.10
N ARG A 221 17.50 -16.26 -4.39
CA ARG A 221 17.92 -17.07 -5.52
C ARG A 221 19.05 -16.39 -6.26
N PHE A 222 20.28 -16.81 -6.02
CA PHE A 222 21.46 -16.22 -6.63
C PHE A 222 21.57 -16.63 -8.08
N THR A 223 21.78 -15.65 -8.98
CA THR A 223 21.89 -15.86 -10.42
C THR A 223 23.31 -15.58 -10.91
N SER A 224 23.69 -16.17 -12.03
CA SER A 224 24.96 -15.88 -12.70
C SER A 224 24.83 -14.79 -13.76
N PHE A 225 23.78 -13.99 -13.73
CA PHE A 225 23.54 -12.91 -14.71
C PHE A 225 24.63 -11.85 -14.63
N LYS A 226 25.13 -11.48 -15.83
CA LYS A 226 26.10 -10.39 -16.03
C LYS A 226 25.58 -9.47 -17.10
N SER A 227 25.75 -8.20 -16.92
CA SER A 227 25.41 -7.19 -17.91
C SER A 227 26.16 -5.91 -17.60
N ASP A 228 26.61 -5.24 -18.67
CA ASP A 228 27.28 -3.95 -18.62
C ASP A 228 26.38 -2.86 -19.23
N GLY A 229 26.60 -1.62 -18.83
CA GLY A 229 25.93 -0.44 -19.35
C GLY A 229 25.02 0.24 -18.33
N ASN A 230 24.17 1.13 -18.78
CA ASN A 230 23.25 1.83 -17.90
C ASN A 230 22.12 0.89 -17.39
N LEU A 231 21.46 1.28 -16.30
CA LEU A 231 20.46 0.47 -15.63
C LEU A 231 19.28 0.05 -16.54
N GLN A 232 18.91 0.88 -17.53
CA GLN A 232 17.86 0.54 -18.49
C GLN A 232 18.28 -0.63 -19.41
N LYS A 233 19.53 -0.62 -19.87
CA LYS A 233 20.10 -1.71 -20.67
C LYS A 233 20.23 -2.98 -19.83
N VAL A 234 20.69 -2.87 -18.58
CA VAL A 234 20.76 -3.98 -17.65
C VAL A 234 19.38 -4.63 -17.46
N TYR A 235 18.33 -3.84 -17.23
CA TYR A 235 16.96 -4.35 -17.09
C TYR A 235 16.42 -4.98 -18.40
N ALA A 236 16.76 -4.43 -19.56
CA ALA A 236 16.39 -5.02 -20.84
C ALA A 236 17.02 -6.41 -21.02
N ASN A 237 18.32 -6.52 -20.75
CA ASN A 237 19.06 -7.78 -20.84
C ASN A 237 18.57 -8.81 -19.81
N LEU A 238 18.20 -8.35 -18.62
CA LEU A 238 17.69 -9.19 -17.53
C LEU A 238 16.33 -9.80 -17.90
N ALA A 239 15.45 -9.03 -18.55
CA ALA A 239 14.13 -9.48 -18.96
C ALA A 239 14.17 -10.67 -19.98
N ILE A 240 15.18 -10.69 -20.84
CA ILE A 240 15.33 -11.72 -21.88
C ILE A 240 16.37 -12.81 -21.53
N ASN A 241 16.91 -12.80 -20.31
CA ASN A 241 17.93 -13.78 -19.92
C ASN A 241 17.33 -15.16 -19.69
N GLU A 242 17.53 -16.07 -20.62
CA GLU A 242 16.94 -17.42 -20.61
C GLU A 242 17.27 -18.22 -19.34
N LYS A 243 18.53 -18.19 -18.89
CA LYS A 243 18.95 -18.94 -17.70
C LYS A 243 18.20 -18.47 -16.45
N ARG A 244 18.05 -17.15 -16.33
CA ARG A 244 17.35 -16.52 -15.21
C ARG A 244 15.84 -16.79 -15.30
N ASN A 245 15.25 -16.64 -16.46
CA ASN A 245 13.83 -16.93 -16.68
C ASN A 245 13.51 -18.41 -16.46
N LYS A 246 14.40 -19.34 -16.85
CA LYS A 246 14.27 -20.77 -16.54
C LYS A 246 14.34 -21.06 -15.03
N LEU A 247 15.18 -20.32 -14.28
CA LEU A 247 15.22 -20.44 -12.82
C LEU A 247 13.89 -19.98 -12.21
N ILE A 248 13.36 -18.83 -12.65
CA ILE A 248 12.05 -18.33 -12.22
C ILE A 248 10.96 -19.35 -12.53
N PHE A 249 10.94 -19.87 -13.75
CA PHE A 249 9.98 -20.86 -14.20
C PHE A 249 9.97 -22.10 -13.29
N ASN A 250 11.14 -22.68 -13.02
CA ASN A 250 11.25 -23.88 -12.19
C ASN A 250 10.79 -23.62 -10.74
N ASP A 251 11.14 -22.46 -10.18
CA ASP A 251 10.73 -22.09 -8.82
C ASP A 251 9.21 -21.89 -8.73
N VAL A 252 8.59 -21.28 -9.74
CA VAL A 252 7.13 -21.07 -9.79
C VAL A 252 6.39 -22.39 -9.95
N LEU A 253 6.81 -23.27 -10.85
CA LEU A 253 6.18 -24.59 -11.01
C LEU A 253 6.21 -25.39 -9.71
N LYS A 254 7.36 -25.38 -9.00
CA LYS A 254 7.47 -26.02 -7.70
C LYS A 254 6.48 -25.48 -6.67
N GLU A 255 6.20 -24.18 -6.68
CA GLU A 255 5.23 -23.60 -5.76
C GLU A 255 3.78 -23.90 -6.21
N LEU A 256 3.50 -23.95 -7.51
CA LEU A 256 2.19 -24.39 -8.02
C LEU A 256 1.90 -25.86 -7.65
N GLU A 257 2.91 -26.75 -7.74
CA GLU A 257 2.81 -28.15 -7.29
C GLU A 257 2.55 -28.28 -5.78
N ASN A 258 2.88 -27.27 -4.99
CA ASN A 258 2.62 -27.20 -3.55
C ASN A 258 1.32 -26.42 -3.20
N ASP A 259 0.40 -26.28 -4.16
CA ASP A 259 -0.87 -25.56 -4.00
C ASP A 259 -0.70 -24.10 -3.53
N SER A 260 0.44 -23.48 -3.79
CA SER A 260 0.66 -22.06 -3.50
C SER A 260 -0.09 -21.17 -4.49
N HIS A 261 -0.37 -19.94 -4.08
CA HIS A 261 -1.03 -18.92 -4.90
C HIS A 261 -0.02 -17.83 -5.29
N PRO A 262 0.80 -18.08 -6.33
CA PRO A 262 1.92 -17.23 -6.69
C PRO A 262 1.52 -15.98 -7.45
N ILE A 263 2.30 -14.92 -7.22
CA ILE A 263 2.35 -13.74 -8.07
C ILE A 263 3.79 -13.46 -8.49
N ILE A 264 4.01 -13.25 -9.80
CA ILE A 264 5.29 -12.81 -10.36
C ILE A 264 5.21 -11.30 -10.60
N LEU A 265 6.15 -10.55 -10.04
CA LEU A 265 6.26 -9.11 -10.26
C LEU A 265 7.49 -8.76 -11.10
N THR A 266 7.25 -7.98 -12.13
CA THR A 266 8.28 -7.38 -12.98
C THR A 266 7.97 -5.91 -13.24
N GLU A 267 8.97 -5.13 -13.69
CA GLU A 267 8.80 -3.71 -14.03
C GLU A 267 8.60 -3.49 -15.54
N ARG A 268 8.77 -4.54 -16.37
CA ARG A 268 8.78 -4.43 -17.83
C ARG A 268 7.70 -5.31 -18.47
N ILE A 269 6.99 -4.73 -19.40
CA ILE A 269 5.90 -5.43 -20.12
C ILE A 269 6.46 -6.54 -21.01
N GLU A 270 7.61 -6.30 -21.64
CA GLU A 270 8.30 -7.29 -22.44
C GLU A 270 8.62 -8.55 -21.60
N HIS A 271 9.04 -8.36 -20.36
CA HIS A 271 9.31 -9.46 -19.44
C HIS A 271 8.02 -10.18 -19.01
N VAL A 272 6.89 -9.46 -18.86
CA VAL A 272 5.59 -10.09 -18.60
C VAL A 272 5.23 -11.06 -19.71
N HIS A 273 5.34 -10.64 -20.98
CA HIS A 273 5.02 -11.50 -22.14
C HIS A 273 5.99 -12.66 -22.28
N GLU A 274 7.27 -12.46 -21.98
CA GLU A 274 8.27 -13.52 -22.03
C GLU A 274 7.98 -14.60 -20.97
N LEU A 275 7.63 -14.20 -19.75
CA LEU A 275 7.24 -15.11 -18.68
C LEU A 275 5.90 -15.80 -19.00
N GLU A 276 4.89 -15.08 -19.47
CA GLU A 276 3.61 -15.65 -19.89
C GLU A 276 3.81 -16.81 -20.87
N LYS A 277 4.58 -16.60 -21.92
CA LYS A 277 4.96 -17.61 -22.90
C LYS A 277 5.62 -18.86 -22.30
N HIS A 278 6.49 -18.68 -21.30
CA HIS A 278 7.15 -19.79 -20.63
C HIS A 278 6.17 -20.66 -19.84
N PHE A 279 5.09 -20.08 -19.31
CA PHE A 279 4.09 -20.80 -18.51
C PHE A 279 2.91 -21.35 -19.32
N GLU A 280 2.76 -20.96 -20.61
CA GLU A 280 1.73 -21.52 -21.50
C GLU A 280 1.83 -23.04 -21.57
N GLY A 281 0.73 -23.73 -21.27
CA GLY A 281 0.67 -25.19 -21.25
C GLY A 281 1.21 -25.85 -19.95
N PHE A 282 1.77 -25.07 -19.03
CA PHE A 282 2.28 -25.57 -17.73
C PHE A 282 1.45 -25.11 -16.53
N ALA A 283 0.91 -23.90 -16.56
CA ALA A 283 0.00 -23.41 -15.54
C ALA A 283 -1.44 -23.32 -16.10
N LYS A 284 -2.45 -23.68 -15.29
CA LYS A 284 -3.84 -23.78 -15.75
C LYS A 284 -4.48 -22.41 -15.98
N ASN A 285 -4.34 -21.50 -15.03
CA ASN A 285 -4.94 -20.17 -15.09
C ASN A 285 -3.85 -19.12 -14.99
N ILE A 286 -3.35 -18.66 -16.13
CA ILE A 286 -2.37 -17.56 -16.21
C ILE A 286 -3.12 -16.25 -16.36
N ILE A 287 -2.94 -15.32 -15.41
CA ILE A 287 -3.62 -14.04 -15.37
C ILE A 287 -2.60 -12.92 -15.41
N VAL A 288 -2.55 -12.21 -16.52
CA VAL A 288 -1.61 -11.11 -16.73
C VAL A 288 -2.26 -9.77 -16.39
N LEU A 289 -1.62 -8.99 -15.50
CA LEU A 289 -2.10 -7.69 -15.03
C LEU A 289 -1.07 -6.59 -15.31
N THR A 290 -1.35 -5.72 -16.27
CA THR A 290 -0.46 -4.62 -16.66
C THR A 290 -1.21 -3.32 -16.80
N GLY A 291 -0.51 -2.19 -16.68
CA GLY A 291 -1.12 -0.87 -16.87
C GLY A 291 -1.54 -0.53 -18.29
N LYS A 292 -1.32 -1.43 -19.27
CA LYS A 292 -1.74 -1.26 -20.67
C LYS A 292 -3.09 -1.91 -21.00
N LEU A 293 -3.68 -2.66 -20.07
CA LEU A 293 -4.98 -3.29 -20.27
C LEU A 293 -6.06 -2.22 -20.49
N SER A 294 -6.98 -2.50 -21.41
CA SER A 294 -8.23 -1.75 -21.51
C SER A 294 -9.08 -1.97 -20.24
N LYS A 295 -9.98 -1.06 -19.96
CA LYS A 295 -10.87 -1.18 -18.78
C LYS A 295 -11.72 -2.46 -18.79
N GLN A 296 -12.08 -2.92 -19.98
CA GLN A 296 -12.88 -4.15 -20.12
C GLN A 296 -12.02 -5.37 -19.83
N GLU A 297 -10.84 -5.48 -20.42
CA GLU A 297 -9.89 -6.56 -20.15
C GLU A 297 -9.49 -6.63 -18.67
N GLU A 298 -9.22 -5.48 -18.06
CA GLU A 298 -8.91 -5.40 -16.62
C GLU A 298 -10.06 -5.99 -15.79
N LYS A 299 -11.30 -5.55 -16.07
CA LYS A 299 -12.49 -6.03 -15.37
C LYS A 299 -12.71 -7.52 -15.55
N ASP A 300 -12.51 -8.04 -16.76
CA ASP A 300 -12.70 -9.45 -17.07
C ASP A 300 -11.65 -10.32 -16.37
N ARG A 301 -10.39 -9.85 -16.29
CA ARG A 301 -9.31 -10.55 -15.56
C ARG A 301 -9.53 -10.53 -14.04
N LEU A 302 -9.99 -9.41 -13.48
CA LEU A 302 -10.32 -9.33 -12.06
C LEU A 302 -11.50 -10.24 -11.71
N LYS A 303 -12.54 -10.29 -12.54
CA LYS A 303 -13.64 -11.24 -12.38
C LYS A 303 -13.19 -12.69 -12.45
N LEU A 304 -12.26 -13.01 -13.36
CA LEU A 304 -11.69 -14.35 -13.44
C LEU A 304 -11.02 -14.72 -12.12
N ILE A 305 -10.22 -13.81 -11.53
CA ILE A 305 -9.57 -14.03 -10.23
C ILE A 305 -10.60 -14.27 -9.11
N GLU A 306 -11.70 -13.51 -9.10
CA GLU A 306 -12.76 -13.63 -8.10
C GLU A 306 -13.55 -14.94 -8.23
N ASN A 307 -13.79 -15.39 -9.47
CA ASN A 307 -14.60 -16.59 -9.75
C ASN A 307 -13.83 -17.90 -9.53
N LEU A 308 -12.49 -17.88 -9.57
CA LEU A 308 -11.69 -19.06 -9.29
C LEU A 308 -11.84 -19.48 -7.82
N SER A 309 -12.15 -20.74 -7.58
CA SER A 309 -12.22 -21.31 -6.22
C SER A 309 -10.85 -21.37 -5.56
N ASP A 310 -10.81 -21.56 -4.24
CA ASP A 310 -9.54 -21.63 -3.49
C ASP A 310 -8.67 -22.83 -3.90
N CYS A 311 -9.28 -23.91 -4.42
CA CYS A 311 -8.58 -25.11 -4.85
C CYS A 311 -8.09 -25.03 -6.30
N GLU A 312 -8.46 -23.98 -7.05
CA GLU A 312 -8.03 -23.86 -8.45
C GLU A 312 -6.68 -23.20 -8.55
N GLU A 313 -5.79 -23.87 -9.25
CA GLU A 313 -4.45 -23.37 -9.58
C GLU A 313 -4.55 -22.06 -10.36
N ARG A 314 -3.75 -21.08 -9.95
CA ARG A 314 -3.63 -19.77 -10.61
C ARG A 314 -2.23 -19.24 -10.53
N LEU A 315 -1.80 -18.59 -11.60
CA LEU A 315 -0.56 -17.84 -11.66
C LEU A 315 -0.86 -16.40 -12.08
N ILE A 316 -0.52 -15.44 -11.25
CA ILE A 316 -0.66 -14.02 -11.59
C ILE A 316 0.71 -13.50 -12.03
N ILE A 317 0.79 -12.87 -13.21
CA ILE A 317 1.98 -12.17 -13.70
C ILE A 317 1.63 -10.69 -13.84
N ALA A 318 2.33 -9.82 -13.14
CA ALA A 318 1.94 -8.42 -13.08
C ALA A 318 3.11 -7.45 -13.13
N THR A 319 2.82 -6.22 -13.60
CA THR A 319 3.77 -5.11 -13.41
C THR A 319 3.64 -4.53 -12.01
N GLY A 320 4.78 -4.16 -11.41
CA GLY A 320 4.82 -3.63 -10.05
C GLY A 320 3.93 -2.40 -9.86
N LYS A 321 3.86 -1.51 -10.84
CA LYS A 321 2.99 -0.34 -10.81
C LYS A 321 1.51 -0.71 -10.66
N TYR A 322 1.04 -1.76 -11.33
CA TYR A 322 -0.34 -2.21 -11.23
C TYR A 322 -0.69 -2.75 -9.83
N ILE A 323 0.23 -3.55 -9.26
CA ILE A 323 0.03 -4.16 -7.94
C ILE A 323 0.20 -3.14 -6.80
N GLY A 324 1.06 -2.13 -6.95
CA GLY A 324 1.34 -1.13 -5.92
C GLY A 324 0.11 -0.31 -5.52
N GLU A 325 -0.76 -0.01 -6.46
CA GLU A 325 -1.81 1.01 -6.32
C GLU A 325 -3.24 0.42 -6.27
N GLY A 326 -3.47 -0.69 -5.54
CA GLY A 326 -4.86 -1.05 -5.28
C GLY A 326 -5.29 -2.48 -5.64
N PHE A 327 -4.43 -3.31 -6.24
CA PHE A 327 -4.74 -4.74 -6.39
C PHE A 327 -4.79 -5.41 -5.02
N ASP A 328 -5.84 -6.15 -4.72
CA ASP A 328 -6.04 -6.86 -3.46
C ASP A 328 -6.56 -8.28 -3.71
N ASN A 329 -5.80 -9.27 -3.23
CA ASN A 329 -6.23 -10.67 -3.25
C ASN A 329 -5.68 -11.36 -1.98
N ALA A 330 -6.57 -11.71 -1.07
CA ALA A 330 -6.19 -12.29 0.22
C ALA A 330 -5.55 -13.69 0.11
N ARG A 331 -5.76 -14.39 -1.01
CA ARG A 331 -5.24 -15.74 -1.24
C ARG A 331 -3.76 -15.79 -1.58
N LEU A 332 -3.18 -14.68 -2.07
CA LEU A 332 -1.76 -14.63 -2.44
C LEU A 332 -0.86 -14.95 -1.24
N ASP A 333 0.00 -15.94 -1.40
CA ASP A 333 0.93 -16.42 -0.39
C ASP A 333 2.39 -16.40 -0.83
N THR A 334 2.66 -16.41 -2.14
CA THR A 334 4.01 -16.48 -2.69
C THR A 334 4.27 -15.37 -3.71
N LEU A 335 5.32 -14.58 -3.47
CA LEU A 335 5.78 -13.51 -4.36
C LEU A 335 7.09 -13.90 -5.01
N PHE A 336 7.14 -13.81 -6.34
CA PHE A 336 8.36 -13.90 -7.12
C PHE A 336 8.76 -12.51 -7.60
N LEU A 337 9.83 -11.96 -7.04
CA LEU A 337 10.36 -10.66 -7.43
C LEU A 337 11.27 -10.82 -8.65
N ALA A 338 10.66 -10.97 -9.83
CA ALA A 338 11.35 -11.27 -11.08
C ALA A 338 12.19 -10.08 -11.61
N MET A 339 11.95 -8.86 -11.17
CA MET A 339 12.77 -7.70 -11.49
C MET A 339 13.21 -7.00 -10.21
N PRO A 340 14.48 -6.56 -10.08
CA PRO A 340 14.96 -5.93 -8.86
C PRO A 340 14.33 -4.55 -8.65
N ILE A 341 13.94 -4.28 -7.40
CA ILE A 341 13.48 -2.97 -6.93
C ILE A 341 14.47 -2.39 -5.91
N ALA A 342 14.66 -1.08 -5.94
CA ALA A 342 15.65 -0.42 -5.09
C ALA A 342 15.07 0.16 -3.79
N TRP A 343 13.76 0.44 -3.75
CA TRP A 343 13.17 1.21 -2.65
C TRP A 343 12.40 0.34 -1.66
N LYS A 344 12.72 0.54 -0.37
CA LYS A 344 12.10 -0.18 0.75
C LYS A 344 10.58 0.01 0.81
N GLY A 345 10.06 1.21 0.50
CA GLY A 345 8.63 1.49 0.49
C GLY A 345 7.85 0.67 -0.55
N THR A 346 8.39 0.58 -1.77
CA THR A 346 7.82 -0.26 -2.83
C THR A 346 7.82 -1.74 -2.43
N LEU A 347 8.92 -2.22 -1.84
CA LEU A 347 9.00 -3.57 -1.32
C LEU A 347 7.92 -3.85 -0.26
N GLN A 348 7.73 -2.92 0.68
CA GLN A 348 6.72 -3.06 1.72
C GLN A 348 5.29 -3.06 1.16
N GLN A 349 5.03 -2.31 0.09
CA GLN A 349 3.73 -2.34 -0.59
C GLN A 349 3.48 -3.69 -1.26
N TYR A 350 4.44 -4.21 -2.02
CA TYR A 350 4.30 -5.48 -2.74
C TYR A 350 4.16 -6.66 -1.77
N VAL A 351 5.07 -6.77 -0.83
CA VAL A 351 5.06 -7.82 0.19
C VAL A 351 3.83 -7.72 1.09
N GLY A 352 3.40 -6.50 1.41
CA GLY A 352 2.19 -6.25 2.20
C GLY A 352 0.89 -6.76 1.57
N ARG A 353 0.87 -7.00 0.24
CA ARG A 353 -0.29 -7.64 -0.42
C ARG A 353 -0.44 -9.11 -0.02
N LEU A 354 0.68 -9.78 0.29
CA LEU A 354 0.66 -11.15 0.77
C LEU A 354 0.22 -11.25 2.24
N HIS A 355 0.29 -10.15 2.99
CA HIS A 355 -0.02 -10.15 4.43
C HIS A 355 -1.52 -10.09 4.75
N ARG A 356 -2.40 -10.20 3.76
CA ARG A 356 -3.83 -10.37 4.00
C ARG A 356 -4.10 -11.73 4.63
N VAL A 357 -4.89 -11.74 5.69
CA VAL A 357 -5.28 -12.98 6.36
C VAL A 357 -6.25 -13.76 5.49
N HIS A 358 -5.97 -15.05 5.33
CA HIS A 358 -6.84 -16.01 4.66
C HIS A 358 -6.81 -17.33 5.43
N THR A 359 -7.91 -18.07 5.47
CA THR A 359 -8.10 -19.25 6.32
C THR A 359 -7.07 -20.35 6.09
N ASN A 360 -6.63 -20.53 4.85
CA ASN A 360 -5.70 -21.61 4.47
C ASN A 360 -4.24 -21.15 4.37
N LYS A 361 -3.91 -19.91 4.81
CA LYS A 361 -2.57 -19.36 4.68
C LYS A 361 -1.76 -19.56 5.96
N ASN A 362 -0.75 -20.44 5.90
CA ASN A 362 0.15 -20.75 7.02
C ASN A 362 1.56 -20.13 6.85
N VAL A 363 1.94 -19.81 5.63
CA VAL A 363 3.25 -19.25 5.31
C VAL A 363 3.14 -18.24 4.17
N VAL A 364 3.95 -17.20 4.24
CA VAL A 364 4.14 -16.24 3.16
C VAL A 364 5.59 -16.32 2.69
N LYS A 365 5.78 -16.56 1.39
CA LYS A 365 7.09 -16.75 0.78
C LYS A 365 7.43 -15.61 -0.17
N VAL A 366 8.68 -15.17 -0.14
CA VAL A 366 9.21 -14.23 -1.14
C VAL A 366 10.46 -14.83 -1.77
N TYR A 367 10.40 -15.06 -3.07
CA TYR A 367 11.56 -15.41 -3.90
C TYR A 367 12.18 -14.10 -4.43
N ASP A 368 13.42 -13.84 -4.04
CA ASP A 368 14.17 -12.66 -4.49
C ASP A 368 15.38 -13.12 -5.34
N TYR A 369 15.34 -12.80 -6.63
CA TYR A 369 16.40 -13.16 -7.56
C TYR A 369 17.54 -12.16 -7.46
N VAL A 370 18.70 -12.64 -6.96
CA VAL A 370 19.87 -11.83 -6.61
C VAL A 370 20.91 -11.93 -7.72
N ASP A 371 21.00 -10.88 -8.52
CA ASP A 371 21.95 -10.75 -9.64
C ASP A 371 23.25 -10.11 -9.13
N TYR A 372 24.00 -10.85 -8.29
CA TYR A 372 25.14 -10.34 -7.49
C TYR A 372 26.36 -9.92 -8.32
N GLN A 373 26.44 -10.35 -9.59
CA GLN A 373 27.54 -10.00 -10.47
C GLN A 373 27.37 -8.62 -11.15
N VAL A 374 26.25 -7.94 -10.91
CA VAL A 374 25.99 -6.56 -11.31
C VAL A 374 25.97 -5.66 -10.06
N PRO A 375 26.97 -4.78 -9.87
CA PRO A 375 27.14 -4.02 -8.61
C PRO A 375 25.90 -3.21 -8.19
N GLU A 376 25.21 -2.59 -9.14
CA GLU A 376 23.99 -1.81 -8.89
C GLU A 376 22.86 -2.71 -8.34
N LEU A 377 22.70 -3.91 -8.93
CA LEU A 377 21.66 -4.85 -8.53
C LEU A 377 21.97 -5.48 -7.17
N GLN A 378 23.25 -5.74 -6.88
CA GLN A 378 23.72 -6.17 -5.57
C GLN A 378 23.41 -5.12 -4.50
N THR A 379 23.72 -3.84 -4.78
CA THR A 379 23.38 -2.73 -3.88
C THR A 379 21.86 -2.64 -3.61
N MET A 380 21.04 -2.86 -4.65
CA MET A 380 19.58 -2.91 -4.50
C MET A 380 19.14 -4.07 -3.61
N TYR A 381 19.76 -5.25 -3.76
CA TYR A 381 19.45 -6.40 -2.90
C TYR A 381 19.76 -6.13 -1.43
N GLU A 382 20.92 -5.54 -1.10
CA GLU A 382 21.25 -5.20 0.29
C GLU A 382 20.22 -4.24 0.92
N LYS A 383 19.68 -3.30 0.15
CA LYS A 383 18.58 -2.44 0.59
C LYS A 383 17.29 -3.24 0.83
N ARG A 384 16.95 -4.17 -0.07
CA ARG A 384 15.77 -5.05 0.10
C ARG A 384 15.92 -5.95 1.33
N LYS A 385 17.10 -6.51 1.55
CA LYS A 385 17.42 -7.35 2.71
C LYS A 385 17.13 -6.64 4.04
N GLN A 386 17.47 -5.35 4.16
CA GLN A 386 17.08 -4.54 5.31
C GLN A 386 15.55 -4.38 5.41
N GLY A 387 14.87 -4.23 4.28
CA GLY A 387 13.41 -4.19 4.18
C GLY A 387 12.77 -5.47 4.70
N TYR A 388 13.22 -6.64 4.24
CA TYR A 388 12.72 -7.94 4.69
C TYR A 388 12.94 -8.15 6.20
N LYS A 389 14.13 -7.82 6.72
CA LYS A 389 14.39 -7.87 8.17
C LYS A 389 13.41 -7.00 8.96
N SER A 390 13.09 -5.80 8.45
CA SER A 390 12.13 -4.91 9.11
C SER A 390 10.68 -5.43 9.10
N MET A 391 10.37 -6.40 8.25
CA MET A 391 9.08 -7.09 8.14
C MET A 391 9.10 -8.49 8.76
N ASN A 392 10.18 -8.83 9.51
CA ASN A 392 10.34 -10.11 10.20
C ASN A 392 10.42 -11.34 9.29
N TYR A 393 10.94 -11.20 8.06
CA TYR A 393 11.20 -12.33 7.18
C TYR A 393 12.43 -13.13 7.64
N LYS A 394 12.28 -14.44 7.78
CA LYS A 394 13.38 -15.38 8.03
C LYS A 394 13.99 -15.79 6.70
N ILE A 395 15.30 -15.73 6.57
CA ILE A 395 16.00 -16.15 5.34
C ILE A 395 16.15 -17.67 5.37
N LYS A 396 15.58 -18.37 4.40
CA LYS A 396 15.78 -19.81 4.25
C LYS A 396 17.22 -20.06 3.75
N GLY A 397 17.97 -20.90 4.44
CA GLY A 397 19.37 -21.19 4.13
C GLY A 397 20.41 -20.54 5.05
N SER A 398 20.02 -19.60 5.96
CA SER A 398 20.99 -19.02 6.89
C SER A 398 21.35 -19.93 8.08
N ASP A 399 20.54 -20.95 8.36
CA ASP A 399 20.75 -21.88 9.46
C ASP A 399 21.34 -23.21 8.98
N ASP A 400 21.17 -23.60 7.71
CA ASP A 400 21.71 -24.84 7.15
C ASP A 400 23.22 -24.73 6.85
N GLU A 401 23.75 -23.54 6.58
CA GLU A 401 25.20 -23.34 6.36
C GLU A 401 26.02 -23.34 7.67
N LYS A 402 25.40 -23.06 8.81
CA LYS A 402 26.10 -23.16 10.12
C LYS A 402 26.23 -24.58 10.64
N SER A 403 25.39 -25.49 10.18
CA SER A 403 25.47 -26.91 10.55
C SER A 403 26.40 -27.75 9.65
N SER A 404 26.67 -27.30 8.41
CA SER A 404 27.56 -28.01 7.48
C SER A 404 29.02 -27.52 7.49
N SER A 405 29.31 -26.33 8.01
CA SER A 405 30.70 -25.82 8.15
C SER A 405 31.41 -26.25 9.43
N GLY A 406 30.74 -27.02 10.28
CA GLY A 406 31.31 -27.55 11.54
C GLY A 406 32.01 -28.90 11.43
N GLN A 407 32.04 -29.56 10.27
CA GLN A 407 32.56 -30.92 10.11
C GLN A 407 33.58 -31.16 8.98
N GLN A 408 34.19 -30.13 8.43
CA GLN A 408 35.28 -30.33 7.46
C GLN A 408 36.45 -29.39 7.70
N MET A 409 37.10 -29.53 8.85
CA MET A 409 38.49 -29.10 9.05
C MET A 409 39.17 -29.94 10.13
N LYS A 410 39.42 -31.20 9.83
CA LYS A 410 40.48 -32.00 10.41
C LYS A 410 40.72 -33.18 9.48
N LEU A 411 41.68 -33.03 8.58
CA LEU A 411 42.59 -34.11 8.13
C LEU A 411 43.55 -33.57 7.06
N PHE A 412 44.78 -33.52 7.52
CA PHE A 412 46.06 -33.26 6.84
C PHE A 412 46.51 -31.81 6.75
#